data_2ba07ee1167fd3a7f951b05e1dab3746
#
_entry.id   2ba07ee1167fd3a7f951b05e1dab3746
#
_cell.length_a   1.000
_cell.length_b   1.000
_cell.length_c   1.000
_cell.angle_alpha   90.00
_cell.angle_beta   90.00
_cell.angle_gamma   90.00
#
_symmetry.space_group_name_H-M   'P 1'
#
loop_
_entity.id
_entity.type
_entity.pdbx_description
1 polymer ?
#
loop_
_entity_poly.entity_id
_entity_poly.type
_entity_poly.pdbx_seq_one_letter_code
_entity_poly.pdbx_strand_id
1 'polypeptide(L)'
;MTDSPAWNEGDSDLYRRLAPVAVPSRARQLATLTTLLPFGANDDFRVVEIGSGEGLLSDTIARAFENVRITALDGSETMRAATAARLAPYGGRVEVGSMILEQTDWLEQLDGADAIVSSLVIHHLDGAGKKRLFEAIARRTSARAALLIADLVEPPTLQALELFAASWDESVRNQARAQGGAELFDLFRSTEWNIYRVPDPMDQPSPLADQLRWLSDAGFAVTDCFALEAGHAIYGGYKETAGEEHIDYARALRSAEEALGS
;
A
#
# COMPACT_ATOMS: atom_id res chain seq x y z
N MET A 1 -22.19 17.17 -13.12
CA MET A 1 -21.36 15.95 -12.94
C MET A 1 -20.00 16.34 -13.48
N THR A 2 -19.09 16.75 -12.63
CA THR A 2 -17.70 16.96 -13.00
C THR A 2 -17.08 15.56 -12.99
N ASP A 3 -16.66 15.07 -14.15
CA ASP A 3 -15.84 13.86 -14.22
C ASP A 3 -14.61 14.09 -13.33
N SER A 4 -14.54 13.44 -12.17
CA SER A 4 -13.30 13.34 -11.43
C SER A 4 -12.31 12.60 -12.32
N PRO A 5 -11.07 13.07 -12.44
CA PRO A 5 -10.05 12.32 -13.15
C PRO A 5 -9.92 10.94 -12.51
N ALA A 6 -10.07 9.89 -13.30
CA ALA A 6 -9.92 8.51 -12.85
C ALA A 6 -8.58 7.97 -13.35
N TRP A 7 -7.94 7.09 -12.57
CA TRP A 7 -6.74 6.37 -12.97
C TRP A 7 -6.94 5.70 -14.34
N ASN A 8 -6.00 5.87 -15.25
CA ASN A 8 -6.04 5.30 -16.60
C ASN A 8 -4.80 4.43 -16.90
N GLU A 9 -4.84 3.68 -18.01
CA GLU A 9 -3.74 2.76 -18.35
C GLU A 9 -2.41 3.50 -18.68
N GLY A 10 -2.46 4.77 -19.08
CA GLY A 10 -1.26 5.60 -19.27
C GLY A 10 -0.55 5.91 -17.95
N ASP A 11 -1.32 6.11 -16.86
CA ASP A 11 -0.79 6.32 -15.51
C ASP A 11 -0.10 5.05 -15.02
N SER A 12 -0.64 3.87 -15.36
CA SER A 12 -0.04 2.57 -15.04
C SER A 12 1.34 2.41 -15.68
N ASP A 13 1.51 2.79 -16.94
CA ASP A 13 2.79 2.71 -17.64
C ASP A 13 3.84 3.66 -17.05
N LEU A 14 3.43 4.88 -16.71
CA LEU A 14 4.31 5.85 -16.04
C LEU A 14 4.72 5.37 -14.65
N TYR A 15 3.75 4.88 -13.86
CA TYR A 15 4.02 4.28 -12.56
C TYR A 15 5.06 3.17 -12.64
N ARG A 16 4.90 2.22 -13.57
CA ARG A 16 5.85 1.09 -13.75
C ARG A 16 7.27 1.55 -14.06
N ARG A 17 7.42 2.61 -14.83
CA ARG A 17 8.74 3.19 -15.13
C ARG A 17 9.39 3.86 -13.93
N LEU A 18 8.60 4.49 -13.06
CA LEU A 18 9.07 5.19 -11.87
C LEU A 18 9.12 4.30 -10.62
N ALA A 19 8.36 3.20 -10.59
CA ALA A 19 8.23 2.32 -9.42
C ALA A 19 9.58 1.92 -8.77
N PRO A 20 10.67 1.66 -9.52
CA PRO A 20 11.96 1.33 -8.92
C PRO A 20 12.54 2.42 -8.04
N VAL A 21 12.20 3.70 -8.27
CA VAL A 21 12.82 4.83 -7.58
C VAL A 21 11.82 5.75 -6.87
N ALA A 22 10.53 5.73 -7.24
CA ALA A 22 9.54 6.70 -6.75
C ALA A 22 9.21 6.53 -5.26
N VAL A 23 9.21 5.30 -4.76
CA VAL A 23 8.82 5.02 -3.38
C VAL A 23 10.05 5.02 -2.46
N PRO A 24 10.11 5.93 -1.47
CA PRO A 24 11.21 5.96 -0.51
C PRO A 24 11.38 4.63 0.22
N SER A 25 12.61 4.11 0.26
CA SER A 25 12.95 2.90 1.02
C SER A 25 12.02 1.70 0.74
N ARG A 26 11.65 1.45 -0.53
CA ARG A 26 10.58 0.50 -0.91
C ARG A 26 10.70 -0.88 -0.24
N ALA A 27 11.90 -1.49 -0.22
CA ALA A 27 12.13 -2.77 0.44
C ALA A 27 11.76 -2.74 1.94
N ARG A 28 12.14 -1.67 2.62
CA ARG A 28 11.80 -1.47 4.04
C ARG A 28 10.31 -1.28 4.26
N GLN A 29 9.63 -0.55 3.35
CA GLN A 29 8.18 -0.35 3.42
C GLN A 29 7.44 -1.69 3.31
N LEU A 30 7.77 -2.51 2.30
CA LEU A 30 7.20 -3.84 2.11
C LEU A 30 7.49 -4.75 3.31
N ALA A 31 8.74 -4.76 3.80
CA ALA A 31 9.14 -5.53 4.97
C ALA A 31 8.37 -5.11 6.24
N THR A 32 8.17 -3.81 6.44
CA THR A 32 7.43 -3.31 7.61
C THR A 32 5.98 -3.77 7.56
N LEU A 33 5.27 -3.58 6.43
CA LEU A 33 3.89 -4.06 6.27
C LEU A 33 3.79 -5.56 6.52
N THR A 34 4.74 -6.35 5.98
CA THR A 34 4.76 -7.81 6.11
C THR A 34 5.05 -8.25 7.54
N THR A 35 5.97 -7.58 8.25
CA THR A 35 6.29 -7.87 9.65
C THR A 35 5.13 -7.58 10.60
N LEU A 36 4.33 -6.56 10.28
CA LEU A 36 3.19 -6.14 11.09
C LEU A 36 1.97 -7.05 10.97
N LEU A 37 1.97 -8.02 10.04
CA LEU A 37 0.94 -9.05 9.98
C LEU A 37 1.02 -9.94 11.22
N PRO A 38 -0.08 -10.09 12.01
CA PRO A 38 -0.05 -10.74 13.31
C PRO A 38 -0.14 -12.27 13.20
N PHE A 39 0.75 -12.88 12.37
CA PHE A 39 0.74 -14.31 12.06
C PHE A 39 2.15 -14.89 12.07
N GLY A 40 2.26 -16.15 12.46
CA GLY A 40 3.46 -16.97 12.31
C GLY A 40 3.67 -17.40 10.85
N ALA A 41 4.91 -17.81 10.54
CA ALA A 41 5.32 -18.14 9.17
C ALA A 41 4.50 -19.26 8.50
N ASN A 42 3.94 -20.18 9.30
CA ASN A 42 3.21 -21.37 8.84
C ASN A 42 1.68 -21.26 9.10
N ASP A 43 1.19 -20.12 9.59
CA ASP A 43 -0.22 -19.95 9.85
C ASP A 43 -1.04 -19.97 8.55
N ASP A 44 -2.27 -20.51 8.64
CA ASP A 44 -3.28 -20.41 7.58
C ASP A 44 -4.14 -19.17 7.85
N PHE A 45 -4.00 -18.16 7.02
CA PHE A 45 -4.77 -16.92 7.11
C PHE A 45 -5.00 -16.32 5.72
N ARG A 46 -5.96 -15.42 5.64
CA ARG A 46 -6.32 -14.77 4.39
C ARG A 46 -6.03 -13.28 4.42
N VAL A 47 -5.28 -12.82 3.41
CA VAL A 47 -4.97 -11.40 3.15
C VAL A 47 -5.73 -10.92 1.91
N VAL A 48 -6.28 -9.71 1.97
CA VAL A 48 -6.73 -8.99 0.77
C VAL A 48 -5.87 -7.76 0.59
N GLU A 49 -5.25 -7.61 -0.59
CA GLU A 49 -4.52 -6.42 -0.98
C GLU A 49 -5.42 -5.52 -1.81
N ILE A 50 -5.60 -4.26 -1.37
CA ILE A 50 -6.35 -3.22 -2.07
C ILE A 50 -5.36 -2.40 -2.91
N GLY A 51 -5.50 -2.45 -4.25
CA GLY A 51 -4.60 -1.82 -5.20
C GLY A 51 -3.26 -2.55 -5.30
N SER A 52 -3.28 -3.75 -5.87
CA SER A 52 -2.09 -4.61 -5.90
C SER A 52 -0.99 -4.13 -6.85
N GLY A 53 -1.32 -3.25 -7.80
CA GLY A 53 -0.37 -2.78 -8.80
C GLY A 53 0.27 -3.94 -9.56
N GLU A 54 1.59 -4.06 -9.49
CA GLU A 54 2.35 -5.17 -10.06
C GLU A 54 2.53 -6.37 -9.11
N GLY A 55 1.83 -6.40 -7.96
CA GLY A 55 1.83 -7.52 -7.03
C GLY A 55 3.05 -7.62 -6.10
N LEU A 56 3.84 -6.55 -5.94
CA LEU A 56 5.07 -6.57 -5.12
C LEU A 56 4.81 -6.87 -3.65
N LEU A 57 3.77 -6.28 -3.05
CA LEU A 57 3.45 -6.53 -1.64
C LEU A 57 2.89 -7.94 -1.47
N SER A 58 1.99 -8.38 -2.35
CA SER A 58 1.49 -9.76 -2.37
C SER A 58 2.62 -10.79 -2.54
N ASP A 59 3.59 -10.55 -3.44
CA ASP A 59 4.77 -11.41 -3.62
C ASP A 59 5.62 -11.47 -2.34
N THR A 60 5.88 -10.32 -1.72
CA THR A 60 6.61 -10.24 -0.45
C THR A 60 5.92 -11.06 0.66
N ILE A 61 4.60 -10.94 0.78
CA ILE A 61 3.79 -11.67 1.76
C ILE A 61 3.80 -13.18 1.44
N ALA A 62 3.62 -13.58 0.18
CA ALA A 62 3.59 -14.98 -0.23
C ALA A 62 4.92 -15.71 -0.02
N ARG A 63 6.06 -14.97 -0.11
CA ARG A 63 7.41 -15.47 0.23
C ARG A 63 7.61 -15.61 1.74
N ALA A 64 7.08 -14.67 2.50
CA ALA A 64 7.26 -14.64 3.95
C ALA A 64 6.41 -15.69 4.70
N PHE A 65 5.24 -16.07 4.16
CA PHE A 65 4.27 -16.96 4.81
C PHE A 65 3.93 -18.15 3.90
N GLU A 66 4.05 -19.36 4.43
CA GLU A 66 3.93 -20.59 3.63
C GLU A 66 2.48 -20.91 3.25
N ASN A 67 1.52 -20.64 4.13
CA ASN A 67 0.12 -21.03 3.98
C ASN A 67 -0.84 -19.85 3.79
N VAL A 68 -0.32 -18.62 3.59
CA VAL A 68 -1.17 -17.45 3.35
C VAL A 68 -1.97 -17.61 2.06
N ARG A 69 -3.24 -17.23 2.10
CA ARG A 69 -4.10 -17.06 0.92
C ARG A 69 -4.27 -15.57 0.64
N ILE A 70 -4.04 -15.17 -0.59
CA ILE A 70 -4.04 -13.76 -0.99
C ILE A 70 -5.10 -13.52 -2.07
N THR A 71 -5.92 -12.51 -1.87
CA THR A 71 -6.76 -11.91 -2.91
C THR A 71 -6.17 -10.55 -3.25
N ALA A 72 -5.59 -10.43 -4.44
CA ALA A 72 -4.96 -9.19 -4.92
C ALA A 72 -5.93 -8.44 -5.85
N LEU A 73 -6.33 -7.23 -5.45
CA LEU A 73 -7.35 -6.44 -6.16
C LEU A 73 -6.74 -5.21 -6.81
N ASP A 74 -7.08 -4.95 -8.08
CA ASP A 74 -6.67 -3.74 -8.78
C ASP A 74 -7.69 -3.28 -9.83
N GLY A 75 -7.75 -1.97 -10.09
CA GLY A 75 -8.63 -1.37 -11.09
C GLY A 75 -8.12 -1.52 -12.52
N SER A 76 -6.80 -1.44 -12.72
CA SER A 76 -6.15 -1.51 -14.03
C SER A 76 -6.04 -2.96 -14.53
N GLU A 77 -6.43 -3.20 -15.77
CA GLU A 77 -6.27 -4.51 -16.41
C GLU A 77 -4.78 -4.85 -16.61
N THR A 78 -3.98 -3.86 -16.99
CA THR A 78 -2.53 -3.99 -17.14
C THR A 78 -1.86 -4.40 -15.82
N MET A 79 -2.24 -3.77 -14.71
CA MET A 79 -1.72 -4.12 -13.38
C MET A 79 -2.16 -5.52 -12.93
N ARG A 80 -3.43 -5.89 -13.13
CA ARG A 80 -3.89 -7.25 -12.81
C ARG A 80 -3.14 -8.33 -13.62
N ALA A 81 -2.86 -8.06 -14.89
CA ALA A 81 -2.08 -8.99 -15.72
C ALA A 81 -0.64 -9.13 -15.19
N ALA A 82 0.00 -8.03 -14.80
CA ALA A 82 1.33 -8.03 -14.21
C ALA A 82 1.34 -8.77 -12.87
N THR A 83 0.37 -8.50 -11.99
CA THR A 83 0.17 -9.20 -10.71
C THR A 83 0.00 -10.70 -10.93
N ALA A 84 -0.87 -11.12 -11.86
CA ALA A 84 -1.10 -12.53 -12.15
C ALA A 84 0.18 -13.24 -12.66
N ALA A 85 0.96 -12.57 -13.51
CA ALA A 85 2.23 -13.10 -14.00
C ALA A 85 3.27 -13.25 -12.85
N ARG A 86 3.42 -12.24 -12.00
CA ARG A 86 4.32 -12.26 -10.85
C ARG A 86 3.97 -13.36 -9.84
N LEU A 87 2.67 -13.49 -9.55
CA LEU A 87 2.19 -14.40 -8.50
C LEU A 87 1.88 -15.82 -9.00
N ALA A 88 2.06 -16.10 -10.30
CA ALA A 88 1.85 -17.42 -10.88
C ALA A 88 2.59 -18.58 -10.14
N PRO A 89 3.82 -18.41 -9.62
CA PRO A 89 4.52 -19.46 -8.86
C PRO A 89 3.79 -19.95 -7.61
N TYR A 90 2.88 -19.15 -7.04
CA TYR A 90 2.14 -19.50 -5.82
C TYR A 90 0.87 -20.31 -6.06
N GLY A 91 0.46 -20.49 -7.33
CA GLY A 91 -0.68 -21.33 -7.72
C GLY A 91 -1.98 -20.91 -7.04
N GLY A 92 -2.75 -21.90 -6.55
CA GLY A 92 -4.06 -21.67 -5.93
C GLY A 92 -4.06 -20.91 -4.60
N ARG A 93 -2.91 -20.48 -4.09
CA ARG A 93 -2.83 -19.60 -2.90
C ARG A 93 -3.16 -18.13 -3.22
N VAL A 94 -3.16 -17.74 -4.48
CA VAL A 94 -3.36 -16.36 -4.91
C VAL A 94 -4.48 -16.27 -5.94
N GLU A 95 -5.38 -15.32 -5.70
CA GLU A 95 -6.42 -14.91 -6.64
C GLU A 95 -6.23 -13.44 -6.99
N VAL A 96 -6.39 -13.09 -8.29
CA VAL A 96 -6.33 -11.70 -8.77
C VAL A 96 -7.73 -11.28 -9.18
N GLY A 97 -8.22 -10.20 -8.61
CA GLY A 97 -9.57 -9.68 -8.84
C GLY A 97 -9.59 -8.23 -9.29
N SER A 98 -10.72 -7.83 -9.88
CA SER A 98 -10.98 -6.44 -10.26
C SER A 98 -11.67 -5.68 -9.13
N MET A 99 -11.30 -4.41 -8.95
CA MET A 99 -12.02 -3.46 -8.12
C MET A 99 -11.99 -2.06 -8.74
N ILE A 100 -12.97 -1.24 -8.42
CA ILE A 100 -12.93 0.21 -8.62
C ILE A 100 -13.08 0.81 -7.23
N LEU A 101 -12.05 1.54 -6.78
CA LEU A 101 -11.91 1.95 -5.38
C LEU A 101 -13.12 2.72 -4.83
N GLU A 102 -13.75 3.55 -5.67
CA GLU A 102 -14.91 4.39 -5.33
C GLU A 102 -16.24 3.60 -5.31
N GLN A 103 -16.26 2.37 -5.84
CA GLN A 103 -17.44 1.52 -5.88
C GLN A 103 -17.51 0.60 -4.66
N THR A 104 -18.60 -0.13 -4.53
CA THR A 104 -18.86 -0.98 -3.35
C THR A 104 -19.11 -2.45 -3.68
N ASP A 105 -19.19 -2.81 -4.94
CA ASP A 105 -19.46 -4.16 -5.43
C ASP A 105 -18.34 -5.16 -5.12
N TRP A 106 -17.10 -4.68 -5.04
CA TRP A 106 -15.93 -5.48 -4.69
C TRP A 106 -15.75 -5.73 -3.17
N LEU A 107 -16.48 -4.99 -2.32
CA LEU A 107 -16.32 -5.07 -0.86
C LEU A 107 -16.65 -6.46 -0.29
N GLU A 108 -17.45 -7.28 -0.97
CA GLU A 108 -17.72 -8.65 -0.56
C GLU A 108 -16.45 -9.52 -0.55
N GLN A 109 -15.43 -9.16 -1.33
CA GLN A 109 -14.13 -9.84 -1.33
C GLN A 109 -13.35 -9.67 -0.03
N LEU A 110 -13.75 -8.74 0.84
CA LEU A 110 -13.20 -8.54 2.17
C LEU A 110 -13.77 -9.51 3.22
N ASP A 111 -14.89 -10.20 2.91
CA ASP A 111 -15.63 -10.99 3.91
C ASP A 111 -14.76 -12.08 4.52
N GLY A 112 -14.60 -12.02 5.84
CA GLY A 112 -13.82 -12.98 6.62
C GLY A 112 -12.29 -12.90 6.43
N ALA A 113 -11.76 -11.88 5.76
CA ALA A 113 -10.31 -11.70 5.67
C ALA A 113 -9.68 -11.45 7.06
N ASP A 114 -8.49 -12.00 7.27
CA ASP A 114 -7.73 -11.88 8.51
C ASP A 114 -6.79 -10.67 8.50
N ALA A 115 -6.40 -10.21 7.31
CA ALA A 115 -5.70 -8.94 7.15
C ALA A 115 -6.08 -8.27 5.83
N ILE A 116 -6.11 -6.94 5.86
CA ILE A 116 -6.19 -6.08 4.69
C ILE A 116 -4.90 -5.28 4.62
N VAL A 117 -4.31 -5.23 3.44
CA VAL A 117 -3.12 -4.43 3.17
C VAL A 117 -3.35 -3.52 1.98
N SER A 118 -2.71 -2.35 1.97
CA SER A 118 -2.74 -1.44 0.84
C SER A 118 -1.46 -0.63 0.76
N SER A 119 -1.01 -0.34 -0.45
CA SER A 119 0.19 0.47 -0.67
C SER A 119 0.00 1.45 -1.81
N LEU A 120 -0.03 2.76 -1.51
CA LEU A 120 -0.13 3.87 -2.46
C LEU A 120 -1.44 3.85 -3.29
N VAL A 121 -2.58 3.71 -2.60
CA VAL A 121 -3.89 3.62 -3.25
C VAL A 121 -4.96 4.44 -2.54
N ILE A 122 -5.00 4.37 -1.21
CA ILE A 122 -6.13 4.93 -0.44
C ILE A 122 -6.13 6.46 -0.47
N HIS A 123 -4.99 7.09 -0.77
CA HIS A 123 -4.90 8.54 -0.96
C HIS A 123 -5.75 9.07 -2.13
N HIS A 124 -6.18 8.23 -3.07
CA HIS A 124 -7.13 8.64 -4.11
C HIS A 124 -8.55 8.90 -3.60
N LEU A 125 -8.92 8.38 -2.42
CA LEU A 125 -10.20 8.70 -1.78
C LEU A 125 -10.13 10.02 -1.00
N ASP A 126 -11.21 10.77 -1.01
CA ASP A 126 -11.39 11.88 -0.06
C ASP A 126 -11.53 11.36 1.40
N GLY A 127 -11.50 12.27 2.37
CA GLY A 127 -11.59 11.87 3.79
C GLY A 127 -12.88 11.13 4.13
N ALA A 128 -14.00 11.45 3.47
CA ALA A 128 -15.28 10.75 3.67
C ALA A 128 -15.24 9.35 3.06
N GLY A 129 -14.61 9.18 1.89
CA GLY A 129 -14.38 7.90 1.24
C GLY A 129 -13.50 6.97 2.07
N LYS A 130 -12.37 7.49 2.60
CA LYS A 130 -11.49 6.74 3.51
C LYS A 130 -12.24 6.24 4.74
N LYS A 131 -13.01 7.13 5.38
CA LYS A 131 -13.81 6.78 6.56
C LYS A 131 -14.80 5.65 6.25
N ARG A 132 -15.56 5.76 5.15
CA ARG A 132 -16.49 4.71 4.72
C ARG A 132 -15.77 3.38 4.42
N LEU A 133 -14.59 3.44 3.80
CA LEU A 133 -13.79 2.26 3.52
C LEU A 133 -13.33 1.58 4.81
N PHE A 134 -12.80 2.32 5.78
CA PHE A 134 -12.36 1.76 7.06
C PHE A 134 -13.52 1.12 7.83
N GLU A 135 -14.68 1.76 7.84
CA GLU A 135 -15.90 1.19 8.42
C GLU A 135 -16.36 -0.10 7.70
N ALA A 136 -16.27 -0.13 6.36
CA ALA A 136 -16.62 -1.32 5.57
C ALA A 136 -15.67 -2.48 5.85
N ILE A 137 -14.35 -2.21 5.89
CA ILE A 137 -13.33 -3.19 6.24
C ILE A 137 -13.59 -3.74 7.65
N ALA A 138 -13.79 -2.85 8.63
CA ALA A 138 -14.04 -3.28 10.01
C ALA A 138 -15.26 -4.18 10.17
N ARG A 139 -16.34 -3.93 9.41
CA ARG A 139 -17.56 -4.77 9.47
C ARG A 139 -17.42 -6.13 8.79
N ARG A 140 -16.60 -6.25 7.74
CA ARG A 140 -16.53 -7.42 6.86
C ARG A 140 -15.42 -8.41 7.23
N THR A 141 -14.37 -7.93 7.84
CA THR A 141 -13.20 -8.74 8.16
C THR A 141 -13.39 -9.53 9.46
N SER A 142 -12.52 -10.53 9.69
CA SER A 142 -12.56 -11.36 10.89
C SER A 142 -12.45 -10.53 12.19
N ALA A 143 -12.85 -11.11 13.33
CA ALA A 143 -12.78 -10.42 14.62
C ALA A 143 -11.35 -10.02 15.05
N ARG A 144 -10.34 -10.71 14.52
CA ARG A 144 -8.92 -10.48 14.82
C ARG A 144 -8.18 -9.75 13.71
N ALA A 145 -8.91 -9.17 12.75
CA ALA A 145 -8.30 -8.62 11.54
C ALA A 145 -7.39 -7.42 11.83
N ALA A 146 -6.32 -7.35 11.00
CA ALA A 146 -5.46 -6.19 10.85
C ALA A 146 -5.80 -5.40 9.58
N LEU A 147 -5.67 -4.08 9.63
CA LEU A 147 -5.63 -3.20 8.46
C LEU A 147 -4.30 -2.43 8.47
N LEU A 148 -3.45 -2.65 7.47
CA LEU A 148 -2.12 -2.06 7.38
C LEU A 148 -1.97 -1.32 6.05
N ILE A 149 -1.59 -0.07 6.12
CA ILE A 149 -1.57 0.87 5.00
C ILE A 149 -0.20 1.53 4.91
N ALA A 150 0.38 1.55 3.72
CA ALA A 150 1.53 2.40 3.39
C ALA A 150 1.08 3.43 2.35
N ASP A 151 0.97 4.71 2.73
CA ASP A 151 0.35 5.69 1.85
C ASP A 151 0.83 7.13 2.09
N LEU A 152 0.51 8.01 1.14
CA LEU A 152 0.74 9.45 1.23
C LEU A 152 -0.18 10.07 2.27
N VAL A 153 0.37 10.99 3.08
CA VAL A 153 -0.40 11.73 4.10
C VAL A 153 -0.29 13.23 3.89
N GLU A 154 -1.36 13.94 4.26
CA GLU A 154 -1.38 15.39 4.20
C GLU A 154 -0.42 16.00 5.23
N PRO A 155 0.50 16.91 4.83
CA PRO A 155 1.40 17.57 5.76
C PRO A 155 0.62 18.56 6.64
N PRO A 156 0.89 18.58 7.97
CA PRO A 156 0.12 19.41 8.91
C PRO A 156 0.46 20.92 8.85
N THR A 157 1.59 21.29 8.24
CA THR A 157 2.05 22.68 8.14
C THR A 157 2.80 22.91 6.83
N LEU A 158 3.03 24.18 6.47
CA LEU A 158 3.86 24.54 5.32
C LEU A 158 5.31 24.06 5.45
N GLN A 159 5.86 24.04 6.67
CA GLN A 159 7.19 23.53 6.92
C GLN A 159 7.27 22.02 6.71
N ALA A 160 6.22 21.28 7.11
CA ALA A 160 6.13 19.86 6.85
C ALA A 160 5.94 19.56 5.34
N LEU A 161 5.17 20.40 4.62
CA LEU A 161 5.03 20.32 3.17
C LEU A 161 6.40 20.42 2.46
N GLU A 162 7.18 21.45 2.82
CA GLU A 162 8.53 21.64 2.26
C GLU A 162 9.47 20.48 2.62
N LEU A 163 9.39 19.98 3.86
CA LEU A 163 10.19 18.84 4.30
C LEU A 163 9.83 17.58 3.49
N PHE A 164 8.53 17.26 3.34
CA PHE A 164 8.07 16.09 2.59
C PHE A 164 8.51 16.19 1.12
N ALA A 165 8.29 17.35 0.50
CA ALA A 165 8.69 17.60 -0.87
C ALA A 165 10.20 17.43 -1.08
N ALA A 166 11.02 18.07 -0.24
CA ALA A 166 12.47 18.03 -0.38
C ALA A 166 13.06 16.65 -0.10
N SER A 167 12.58 15.97 0.96
CA SER A 167 13.06 14.63 1.33
C SER A 167 12.63 13.56 0.32
N TRP A 168 11.47 13.73 -0.33
CA TRP A 168 11.07 12.84 -1.41
C TRP A 168 11.95 13.01 -2.63
N ASP A 169 12.20 14.25 -3.08
CA ASP A 169 13.13 14.54 -4.18
C ASP A 169 14.53 13.94 -3.90
N GLU A 170 15.02 14.08 -2.66
CA GLU A 170 16.32 13.53 -2.26
C GLU A 170 16.34 12.00 -2.30
N SER A 171 15.31 11.35 -1.77
CA SER A 171 15.17 9.89 -1.76
C SER A 171 15.18 9.35 -3.19
N VAL A 172 14.34 9.90 -4.07
CA VAL A 172 14.28 9.48 -5.49
C VAL A 172 15.60 9.69 -6.20
N ARG A 173 16.25 10.84 -5.98
CA ARG A 173 17.59 11.13 -6.56
C ARG A 173 18.63 10.10 -6.13
N ASN A 174 18.64 9.74 -4.85
CA ASN A 174 19.59 8.78 -4.30
C ASN A 174 19.32 7.36 -4.82
N GLN A 175 18.06 6.94 -4.90
CA GLN A 175 17.65 5.65 -5.46
C GLN A 175 17.97 5.55 -6.95
N ALA A 176 17.70 6.60 -7.74
CA ALA A 176 18.04 6.65 -9.16
C ALA A 176 19.57 6.52 -9.38
N ARG A 177 20.38 7.23 -8.59
CA ARG A 177 21.85 7.10 -8.64
C ARG A 177 22.34 5.69 -8.29
N ALA A 178 21.75 5.07 -7.27
CA ALA A 178 22.13 3.73 -6.85
C ALA A 178 21.83 2.67 -7.93
N GLN A 179 20.81 2.91 -8.76
CA GLN A 179 20.44 2.06 -9.89
C GLN A 179 21.17 2.41 -11.19
N GLY A 180 22.06 3.41 -11.19
CA GLY A 180 22.77 3.87 -12.37
C GLY A 180 21.93 4.63 -13.40
N GLY A 181 20.71 5.06 -13.02
CA GLY A 181 19.71 5.70 -13.90
C GLY A 181 19.38 7.12 -13.45
N ALA A 182 20.30 8.10 -13.64
CA ALA A 182 20.03 9.50 -13.33
C ALA A 182 18.81 10.06 -14.08
N GLU A 183 18.52 9.54 -15.27
CA GLU A 183 17.34 9.85 -16.09
C GLU A 183 16.01 9.53 -15.40
N LEU A 184 15.96 8.59 -14.47
CA LEU A 184 14.75 8.29 -13.70
C LEU A 184 14.37 9.43 -12.75
N PHE A 185 15.37 10.14 -12.21
CA PHE A 185 15.09 11.34 -11.41
C PHE A 185 14.61 12.50 -12.29
N ASP A 186 15.17 12.65 -13.51
CA ASP A 186 14.70 13.65 -14.46
C ASP A 186 13.26 13.35 -14.93
N LEU A 187 12.93 12.07 -15.15
CA LEU A 187 11.57 11.64 -15.45
C LEU A 187 10.62 11.97 -14.30
N PHE A 188 10.97 11.59 -13.06
CA PHE A 188 10.18 11.88 -11.85
C PHE A 188 9.86 13.37 -11.72
N ARG A 189 10.84 14.24 -11.99
CA ARG A 189 10.65 15.69 -11.95
C ARG A 189 9.83 16.22 -13.12
N SER A 190 10.10 15.77 -14.34
CA SER A 190 9.43 16.28 -15.55
C SER A 190 7.98 15.84 -15.67
N THR A 191 7.60 14.76 -15.00
CA THR A 191 6.21 14.27 -14.89
C THR A 191 5.48 14.81 -13.66
N GLU A 192 6.14 15.71 -12.89
CA GLU A 192 5.56 16.36 -11.71
C GLU A 192 5.06 15.37 -10.65
N TRP A 193 5.71 14.20 -10.54
CA TRP A 193 5.27 13.06 -9.72
C TRP A 193 5.21 13.35 -8.22
N ASN A 194 5.95 14.34 -7.74
CA ASN A 194 5.98 14.74 -6.33
C ASN A 194 4.77 15.64 -6.02
N ILE A 195 3.69 15.08 -5.49
CA ILE A 195 2.45 15.81 -5.17
C ILE A 195 2.63 16.93 -4.15
N TYR A 196 3.70 16.87 -3.34
CA TYR A 196 4.04 17.94 -2.40
C TYR A 196 4.71 19.13 -3.09
N ARG A 197 5.18 18.98 -4.34
CA ARG A 197 5.64 20.05 -5.23
C ARG A 197 4.53 20.55 -6.13
N VAL A 198 3.87 19.63 -6.79
CA VAL A 198 2.79 19.89 -7.74
C VAL A 198 1.61 19.03 -7.37
N PRO A 199 0.58 19.59 -6.74
CA PRO A 199 -0.61 18.82 -6.34
C PRO A 199 -1.30 18.19 -7.56
N ASP A 200 -1.61 16.90 -7.49
CA ASP A 200 -2.44 16.20 -8.45
C ASP A 200 -3.89 16.16 -7.95
N PRO A 201 -4.88 16.56 -8.75
CA PRO A 201 -6.29 16.48 -8.36
C PRO A 201 -6.81 15.08 -8.06
N MET A 202 -6.14 14.03 -8.55
CA MET A 202 -6.47 12.64 -8.24
C MET A 202 -6.03 12.24 -6.84
N ASP A 203 -5.01 12.91 -6.29
CA ASP A 203 -4.43 12.59 -5.00
C ASP A 203 -5.07 13.44 -3.90
N GLN A 204 -5.70 12.79 -2.96
CA GLN A 204 -6.44 13.40 -1.85
C GLN A 204 -5.92 12.88 -0.50
N PRO A 205 -4.61 13.07 -0.22
CA PRO A 205 -4.06 12.66 1.05
C PRO A 205 -4.80 13.33 2.20
N SER A 206 -4.92 12.65 3.32
CA SER A 206 -5.57 13.17 4.54
C SER A 206 -4.59 13.21 5.69
N PRO A 207 -4.78 14.10 6.70
CA PRO A 207 -3.93 14.15 7.87
C PRO A 207 -3.83 12.78 8.56
N LEU A 208 -2.62 12.35 8.89
CA LEU A 208 -2.40 11.04 9.53
C LEU A 208 -3.19 10.89 10.84
N ALA A 209 -3.23 11.95 11.66
CA ALA A 209 -3.98 11.95 12.92
C ALA A 209 -5.48 11.70 12.71
N ASP A 210 -6.06 12.22 11.62
CA ASP A 210 -7.45 11.99 11.28
C ASP A 210 -7.67 10.54 10.83
N GLN A 211 -6.78 9.99 10.03
CA GLN A 211 -6.87 8.60 9.57
C GLN A 211 -6.77 7.60 10.74
N LEU A 212 -5.85 7.83 11.69
CA LEU A 212 -5.75 7.01 12.91
C LEU A 212 -7.03 7.09 13.76
N ARG A 213 -7.62 8.29 13.87
CA ARG A 213 -8.90 8.45 14.56
C ARG A 213 -10.03 7.71 13.83
N TRP A 214 -10.13 7.81 12.51
CA TRP A 214 -11.14 7.10 11.72
C TRP A 214 -11.01 5.57 11.82
N LEU A 215 -9.79 5.05 11.90
CA LEU A 215 -9.57 3.63 12.18
C LEU A 215 -10.09 3.23 13.56
N SER A 216 -9.79 4.02 14.59
CA SER A 216 -10.29 3.78 15.95
C SER A 216 -11.84 3.87 16.00
N ASP A 217 -12.43 4.87 15.36
CA ASP A 217 -13.88 5.05 15.28
C ASP A 217 -14.55 3.88 14.53
N ALA A 218 -13.88 3.29 13.54
CA ALA A 218 -14.36 2.14 12.79
C ALA A 218 -14.32 0.83 13.61
N GLY A 219 -13.60 0.78 14.73
CA GLY A 219 -13.54 -0.38 15.62
C GLY A 219 -12.20 -1.11 15.66
N PHE A 220 -11.11 -0.50 15.16
CA PHE A 220 -9.76 -1.01 15.40
C PHE A 220 -9.30 -0.56 16.80
N ALA A 221 -9.14 -1.52 17.72
CA ALA A 221 -8.84 -1.24 19.14
C ALA A 221 -7.41 -0.70 19.35
N VAL A 222 -6.49 -1.06 18.47
CA VAL A 222 -5.10 -0.58 18.50
C VAL A 222 -4.82 0.09 17.16
N THR A 223 -4.45 1.37 17.16
CA THR A 223 -4.09 2.12 15.94
C THR A 223 -2.78 2.86 16.16
N ASP A 224 -1.86 2.80 15.19
CA ASP A 224 -0.57 3.48 15.29
C ASP A 224 0.01 3.83 13.92
N CYS A 225 1.03 4.70 13.96
CA CYS A 225 1.94 4.97 12.85
C CYS A 225 3.28 4.28 13.11
N PHE A 226 3.67 3.38 12.24
CA PHE A 226 4.87 2.56 12.38
C PHE A 226 6.10 3.16 11.70
N ALA A 227 5.88 4.01 10.69
CA ALA A 227 6.94 4.76 10.01
C ALA A 227 6.36 5.98 9.26
N LEU A 228 7.19 7.02 9.10
CA LEU A 228 6.89 8.18 8.25
C LEU A 228 8.21 8.66 7.61
N GLU A 229 8.28 8.60 6.29
CA GLU A 229 9.43 9.05 5.50
C GLU A 229 8.93 9.82 4.26
N ALA A 230 9.38 11.04 4.06
CA ALA A 230 9.06 11.85 2.88
C ALA A 230 7.54 11.95 2.56
N GLY A 231 6.71 12.04 3.59
CA GLY A 231 5.25 12.07 3.44
C GLY A 231 4.58 10.71 3.20
N HIS A 232 5.35 9.63 3.13
CA HIS A 232 4.84 8.26 3.06
C HIS A 232 4.76 7.69 4.48
N ALA A 233 3.56 7.44 4.97
CA ALA A 233 3.32 6.85 6.27
C ALA A 233 3.00 5.36 6.16
N ILE A 234 3.53 4.55 7.08
CA ILE A 234 3.04 3.20 7.34
C ILE A 234 2.23 3.26 8.61
N TYR A 235 0.96 3.00 8.52
CA TYR A 235 0.02 3.11 9.64
C TYR A 235 -1.08 2.05 9.51
N GLY A 236 -1.84 1.88 10.56
CA GLY A 236 -2.94 0.93 10.52
C GLY A 236 -3.53 0.65 11.89
N GLY A 237 -4.25 -0.46 11.97
CA GLY A 237 -4.86 -0.87 13.22
C GLY A 237 -5.17 -2.36 13.27
N TYR A 238 -5.41 -2.82 14.49
CA TYR A 238 -5.79 -4.19 14.83
C TYR A 238 -7.11 -4.16 15.59
N LYS A 239 -8.03 -5.06 15.25
CA LYS A 239 -9.30 -5.18 15.99
C LYS A 239 -9.12 -5.72 17.41
N GLU A 240 -8.15 -6.61 17.58
CA GLU A 240 -7.74 -7.15 18.88
C GLU A 240 -6.24 -7.01 19.03
N THR A 241 -5.74 -7.08 20.25
CA THR A 241 -4.30 -7.16 20.50
C THR A 241 -3.74 -8.39 19.80
N ALA A 242 -2.69 -8.19 18.98
CA ALA A 242 -2.06 -9.27 18.23
C ALA A 242 -1.62 -10.42 19.15
N GLY A 243 -1.69 -11.65 18.62
CA GLY A 243 -1.13 -12.83 19.28
C GLY A 243 0.39 -12.77 19.40
N GLU A 244 0.98 -13.73 20.10
CA GLU A 244 2.44 -13.78 20.32
C GLU A 244 3.22 -14.24 19.07
N GLU A 245 2.57 -14.92 18.12
CA GLU A 245 3.21 -15.45 16.91
C GLU A 245 3.33 -14.38 15.84
N HIS A 246 4.54 -14.21 15.33
CA HIS A 246 4.87 -13.27 14.23
C HIS A 246 6.14 -13.73 13.52
N ILE A 247 6.39 -13.19 12.33
CA ILE A 247 7.68 -13.33 11.65
C ILE A 247 8.63 -12.21 12.08
N ASP A 248 9.93 -12.47 12.04
CA ASP A 248 10.92 -11.44 12.30
C ASP A 248 11.12 -10.50 11.09
N TYR A 249 11.57 -9.27 11.38
CA TYR A 249 11.81 -8.25 10.35
C TYR A 249 12.86 -8.67 9.31
N ALA A 250 13.87 -9.44 9.71
CA ALA A 250 14.92 -9.88 8.78
C ALA A 250 14.37 -10.86 7.73
N ARG A 251 13.43 -11.74 8.10
CA ARG A 251 12.72 -12.61 7.15
C ARG A 251 11.88 -11.76 6.18
N ALA A 252 11.10 -10.82 6.69
CA ALA A 252 10.29 -9.95 5.86
C ALA A 252 11.13 -9.10 4.90
N LEU A 253 12.28 -8.59 5.36
CA LEU A 253 13.19 -7.80 4.52
C LEU A 253 13.79 -8.63 3.39
N ARG A 254 14.26 -9.85 3.67
CA ARG A 254 14.74 -10.77 2.61
C ARG A 254 13.65 -11.04 1.57
N SER A 255 12.41 -11.32 2.02
CA SER A 255 11.27 -11.55 1.11
C SER A 255 10.99 -10.33 0.23
N ALA A 256 11.10 -9.10 0.78
CA ALA A 256 10.92 -7.87 0.04
C ALA A 256 12.04 -7.62 -0.99
N GLU A 257 13.29 -7.86 -0.61
CA GLU A 257 14.46 -7.73 -1.50
C GLU A 257 14.39 -8.72 -2.66
N GLU A 258 14.00 -9.97 -2.39
CA GLU A 258 13.78 -11.00 -3.42
C GLU A 258 12.62 -10.63 -4.36
N ALA A 259 11.50 -10.11 -3.85
CA ALA A 259 10.38 -9.67 -4.66
C ALA A 259 10.74 -8.49 -5.57
N LEU A 260 11.58 -7.57 -5.11
CA LEU A 260 12.08 -6.44 -5.90
C LEU A 260 13.14 -6.85 -6.94
N GLY A 261 13.85 -7.93 -6.73
CA GLY A 261 14.87 -8.46 -7.66
C GLY A 261 14.34 -9.46 -8.69
N SER A 262 13.05 -9.83 -8.60
CA SER A 262 12.39 -10.83 -9.45
C SER A 262 11.69 -10.26 -10.69
#